data_6678fbcd20680dc27837289c68e0d33c
#
_entry.id   6678fbcd20680dc27837289c68e0d33c
#
_cell.length_a   1.000
_cell.length_b   1.000
_cell.length_c   1.000
_cell.angle_alpha   90.00
_cell.angle_beta   90.00
_cell.angle_gamma   90.00
#
_symmetry.space_group_name_H-M   'P 1'
#
loop_
_entity.id
_entity.type
_entity.pdbx_description
1 polymer ?
#
loop_
_entity_poly.entity_id
_entity_poly.type
_entity_poly.pdbx_seq_one_letter_code
_entity_poly.pdbx_strand_id
1 'polypeptide(L)'
;VTRPRRLLTIGHSYVVAMNRRLAHELALAGAGEWEVTAVAPDRFPGDLRQIALEPVAGEACRTVAVPVRFGRKPHLMLYGRALRALLRERWDVVHCWEEPYVASAWQVARWARPDAALVYATFQNLRKRYPPPFAQLERRAMRRANGWIAFGHTVAETLADRPGYRERPHAVIPPGVDLARFRPDPEARRRIRAELGWGDDGLPVIGCLGRFVPEKGVELLRRAWEISEPSRLLFVGGGPMEAGLREWAARAGDRVRVVTGVPHDRVPGYLNAMDVLVAPSLTTRRWREQFGRMLVEAMACGVPVVGSDSGEIPHVIGDAGVVVPEGKEGSGWMDALDGLIVSPERRAELARRGLERARTEFALPVVARRHLQFFDDILQRNLTQSRGAAEK
;
A
#
# COMPACT_ATOMS: atom_id res chain seq x y z
N VAL A 1 3.32 -2.86 -38.15
CA VAL A 1 3.49 -3.09 -36.69
C VAL A 1 3.40 -1.73 -36.04
N THR A 2 2.38 -1.50 -35.23
CA THR A 2 2.26 -0.29 -34.41
C THR A 2 3.38 -0.27 -33.38
N ARG A 3 4.05 0.89 -33.18
CA ARG A 3 5.11 1.00 -32.17
C ARG A 3 4.53 0.72 -30.76
N PRO A 4 5.33 0.16 -29.85
CA PRO A 4 4.92 0.04 -28.46
C PRO A 4 4.59 1.41 -27.86
N ARG A 5 3.59 1.46 -26.98
CA ARG A 5 3.25 2.65 -26.18
C ARG A 5 4.33 2.87 -25.12
N ARG A 6 4.63 4.11 -24.81
CA ARG A 6 5.68 4.46 -23.84
C ARG A 6 5.06 5.00 -22.56
N LEU A 7 5.32 4.32 -21.45
CA LEU A 7 4.90 4.70 -20.11
C LEU A 7 6.09 5.21 -19.30
N LEU A 8 5.97 6.42 -18.76
CA LEU A 8 6.88 6.94 -17.74
C LEU A 8 6.17 6.94 -16.40
N THR A 9 6.63 6.14 -15.44
CA THR A 9 6.10 6.14 -14.07
C THR A 9 7.10 6.77 -13.11
N ILE A 10 6.65 7.71 -12.26
CA ILE A 10 7.52 8.58 -11.45
C ILE A 10 7.08 8.50 -9.99
N GLY A 11 7.99 8.16 -9.08
CA GLY A 11 7.69 8.10 -7.65
C GLY A 11 8.95 8.18 -6.79
N HIS A 12 8.93 9.02 -5.75
CA HIS A 12 10.04 9.09 -4.80
C HIS A 12 10.22 7.81 -4.01
N SER A 13 9.13 7.09 -3.73
CA SER A 13 9.16 5.79 -3.05
C SER A 13 9.85 4.68 -3.85
N TYR A 14 10.02 4.87 -5.16
CA TYR A 14 10.70 3.92 -6.05
C TYR A 14 12.20 3.75 -5.76
N VAL A 15 12.78 4.59 -4.90
CA VAL A 15 14.12 4.37 -4.37
C VAL A 15 14.27 3.00 -3.70
N VAL A 16 13.19 2.49 -3.12
CA VAL A 16 13.09 1.14 -2.56
C VAL A 16 12.60 0.17 -3.64
N ALA A 17 13.35 -0.89 -3.87
CA ALA A 17 13.07 -1.90 -4.91
C ALA A 17 11.64 -2.47 -4.83
N MET A 18 11.18 -2.76 -3.62
CA MET A 18 9.84 -3.29 -3.39
C MET A 18 8.71 -2.34 -3.84
N ASN A 19 8.88 -1.03 -3.64
CA ASN A 19 7.88 -0.06 -4.09
C ASN A 19 7.89 0.12 -5.61
N ARG A 20 9.01 -0.23 -6.27
CA ARG A 20 9.18 -0.22 -7.73
C ARG A 20 8.67 -1.50 -8.40
N ARG A 21 8.32 -2.53 -7.60
CA ARG A 21 7.84 -3.81 -8.11
C ARG A 21 6.63 -3.67 -9.05
N LEU A 22 5.75 -2.70 -8.82
CA LEU A 22 4.65 -2.44 -9.75
C LEU A 22 5.15 -2.01 -11.14
N ALA A 23 6.20 -1.20 -11.25
CA ALA A 23 6.75 -0.80 -12.55
C ALA A 23 7.32 -1.99 -13.31
N HIS A 24 7.96 -2.92 -12.60
CA HIS A 24 8.39 -4.20 -13.16
C HIS A 24 7.20 -5.02 -13.71
N GLU A 25 6.14 -5.17 -12.93
CA GLU A 25 4.95 -5.92 -13.34
C GLU A 25 4.17 -5.25 -14.49
N LEU A 26 4.16 -3.91 -14.54
CA LEU A 26 3.62 -3.18 -15.68
C LEU A 26 4.37 -3.51 -16.97
N ALA A 27 5.69 -3.62 -16.90
CA ALA A 27 6.52 -4.00 -18.05
C ALA A 27 6.27 -5.45 -18.49
N LEU A 28 6.11 -6.37 -17.52
CA LEU A 28 5.80 -7.77 -17.84
C LEU A 28 4.38 -7.93 -18.41
N ALA A 29 3.38 -7.31 -17.78
CA ALA A 29 1.99 -7.40 -18.20
C ALA A 29 1.74 -6.72 -19.55
N GLY A 30 2.53 -5.69 -19.88
CA GLY A 30 2.46 -4.95 -21.13
C GLY A 30 3.48 -5.40 -22.20
N ALA A 31 4.12 -6.57 -22.04
CA ALA A 31 5.18 -7.02 -22.93
C ALA A 31 4.73 -7.02 -24.41
N GLY A 32 5.51 -6.37 -25.27
CA GLY A 32 5.21 -6.19 -26.69
C GLY A 32 4.29 -5.00 -27.01
N GLU A 33 3.50 -4.48 -26.06
CA GLU A 33 2.59 -3.36 -26.26
C GLU A 33 3.04 -2.08 -25.54
N TRP A 34 3.78 -2.22 -24.43
CA TRP A 34 4.21 -1.11 -23.58
C TRP A 34 5.70 -1.17 -23.27
N GLU A 35 6.38 -0.04 -23.43
CA GLU A 35 7.72 0.20 -22.93
C GLU A 35 7.63 1.00 -21.63
N VAL A 36 8.03 0.41 -20.49
CA VAL A 36 7.91 1.03 -19.18
C VAL A 36 9.26 1.57 -18.70
N THR A 37 9.28 2.84 -18.34
CA THR A 37 10.41 3.49 -17.67
C THR A 37 9.97 3.99 -16.30
N ALA A 38 10.68 3.57 -15.25
CA ALA A 38 10.49 4.04 -13.88
C ALA A 38 11.51 5.12 -13.54
N VAL A 39 11.07 6.21 -12.92
CA VAL A 39 11.93 7.26 -12.39
C VAL A 39 11.92 7.20 -10.86
N ALA A 40 13.10 7.09 -10.29
CA ALA A 40 13.32 7.07 -8.85
C ALA A 40 14.37 8.14 -8.45
N PRO A 41 14.35 8.62 -7.19
CA PRO A 41 15.50 9.33 -6.65
C PRO A 41 16.77 8.47 -6.70
N ASP A 42 17.93 9.08 -6.98
CA ASP A 42 19.23 8.40 -6.81
C ASP A 42 19.49 8.05 -5.34
N ARG A 43 18.99 8.90 -4.45
CA ARG A 43 18.97 8.71 -3.00
C ARG A 43 17.83 9.50 -2.37
N PHE A 44 17.27 8.97 -1.29
CA PHE A 44 16.15 9.61 -0.57
C PHE A 44 16.36 9.53 0.95
N PRO A 45 16.01 10.57 1.73
CA PRO A 45 16.04 10.50 3.19
C PRO A 45 14.98 9.52 3.69
N GLY A 46 15.39 8.43 4.31
CA GLY A 46 14.50 7.59 5.11
C GLY A 46 14.39 8.10 6.54
N ASP A 47 13.51 7.48 7.32
CA ASP A 47 13.27 7.88 8.72
C ASP A 47 14.51 7.73 9.60
N LEU A 48 15.33 6.70 9.35
CA LEU A 48 16.52 6.38 10.15
C LEU A 48 17.83 6.67 9.41
N ARG A 49 17.86 6.56 8.10
CA ARG A 49 19.06 6.73 7.27
C ARG A 49 18.72 7.15 5.86
N GLN A 50 19.72 7.69 5.14
CA GLN A 50 19.60 7.93 3.72
C GLN A 50 19.53 6.57 2.97
N ILE A 51 18.55 6.43 2.08
CA ILE A 51 18.34 5.25 1.24
C ILE A 51 18.89 5.59 -0.16
N ALA A 52 19.85 4.83 -0.65
CA ALA A 52 20.27 4.88 -2.04
C ALA A 52 19.30 4.06 -2.91
N LEU A 53 19.20 4.39 -4.20
CA LEU A 53 18.40 3.61 -5.13
C LEU A 53 18.85 2.14 -5.10
N GLU A 54 17.95 1.27 -4.67
CA GLU A 54 18.21 -0.16 -4.59
C GLU A 54 18.23 -0.78 -5.99
N PRO A 55 19.34 -1.46 -6.39
CA PRO A 55 19.38 -2.17 -7.66
C PRO A 55 18.50 -3.43 -7.60
N VAL A 56 17.90 -3.78 -8.74
CA VAL A 56 17.15 -5.03 -8.90
C VAL A 56 17.66 -5.74 -10.14
N ALA A 57 18.24 -6.93 -9.95
CA ALA A 57 18.65 -7.78 -11.07
C ALA A 57 17.43 -8.30 -11.83
N GLY A 58 17.47 -8.25 -13.17
CA GLY A 58 16.39 -8.74 -14.01
C GLY A 58 15.09 -7.90 -13.95
N GLU A 59 15.19 -6.62 -13.55
CA GLU A 59 14.04 -5.72 -13.58
C GLU A 59 13.56 -5.52 -15.03
N ALA A 60 12.29 -5.80 -15.31
CA ALA A 60 11.74 -5.75 -16.67
C ALA A 60 11.54 -4.32 -17.19
N CYS A 61 11.35 -3.34 -16.30
CA CYS A 61 11.27 -1.93 -16.67
C CYS A 61 12.67 -1.29 -16.68
N ARG A 62 12.85 -0.25 -17.50
CA ARG A 62 14.03 0.61 -17.43
C ARG A 62 13.92 1.52 -16.18
N THR A 63 14.90 1.49 -15.28
CA THR A 63 14.95 2.40 -14.11
C THR A 63 15.93 3.54 -14.35
N VAL A 64 15.49 4.77 -14.11
CA VAL A 64 16.28 6.00 -14.25
C VAL A 64 16.39 6.70 -12.91
N ALA A 65 17.61 6.84 -12.43
CA ALA A 65 17.92 7.60 -11.22
C ALA A 65 17.92 9.11 -11.49
N VAL A 66 17.23 9.88 -10.66
CA VAL A 66 17.20 11.36 -10.76
C VAL A 66 17.48 11.97 -9.40
N PRO A 67 18.45 12.90 -9.27
CA PRO A 67 18.69 13.60 -8.02
C PRO A 67 17.47 14.39 -7.55
N VAL A 68 17.24 14.42 -6.24
CA VAL A 68 16.18 15.23 -5.63
C VAL A 68 16.76 16.27 -4.66
N ARG A 69 16.05 17.39 -4.52
CA ARG A 69 16.31 18.43 -3.55
C ARG A 69 15.15 18.49 -2.55
N PHE A 70 15.45 18.93 -1.33
CA PHE A 70 14.47 19.08 -0.24
C PHE A 70 13.75 17.77 0.16
N GLY A 71 14.35 16.61 -0.07
CA GLY A 71 13.75 15.29 0.21
C GLY A 71 13.30 15.09 1.67
N ARG A 72 13.94 15.76 2.66
CA ARG A 72 13.49 15.77 4.07
C ARG A 72 12.14 16.44 4.29
N LYS A 73 11.66 17.21 3.31
CA LYS A 73 10.34 17.86 3.32
C LYS A 73 9.57 17.39 2.09
N PRO A 74 8.91 16.21 2.12
CA PRO A 74 8.29 15.60 0.93
C PRO A 74 7.37 16.55 0.16
N HIS A 75 6.65 17.45 0.85
CA HIS A 75 5.77 18.42 0.20
C HIS A 75 6.50 19.45 -0.66
N LEU A 76 7.79 19.71 -0.36
CA LEU A 76 8.65 20.68 -1.06
C LEU A 76 9.70 20.00 -1.93
N MET A 77 9.73 18.67 -1.96
CA MET A 77 10.69 17.92 -2.76
C MET A 77 10.59 18.29 -4.25
N LEU A 78 11.74 18.42 -4.88
CA LEU A 78 11.87 18.72 -6.30
C LEU A 78 12.86 17.76 -6.95
N TYR A 79 12.49 17.21 -8.08
CA TYR A 79 13.39 16.46 -8.94
C TYR A 79 14.35 17.38 -9.69
N GLY A 80 15.55 16.90 -9.98
CA GLY A 80 16.56 17.59 -10.74
C GLY A 80 16.20 17.77 -12.23
N ARG A 81 17.07 18.50 -12.93
CA ARG A 81 16.86 18.81 -14.37
C ARG A 81 16.76 17.60 -15.29
N ALA A 82 17.31 16.45 -14.89
CA ALA A 82 17.21 15.21 -15.65
C ALA A 82 15.76 14.77 -15.84
N LEU A 83 14.88 14.94 -14.83
CA LEU A 83 13.44 14.68 -14.99
C LEU A 83 12.82 15.55 -16.08
N ARG A 84 13.21 16.83 -16.16
CA ARG A 84 12.70 17.73 -17.21
C ARG A 84 13.10 17.27 -18.61
N ALA A 85 14.32 16.74 -18.77
CA ALA A 85 14.76 16.20 -20.04
C ALA A 85 13.94 14.96 -20.43
N LEU A 86 13.74 14.04 -19.51
CA LEU A 86 12.89 12.85 -19.71
C LEU A 86 11.44 13.22 -20.08
N LEU A 87 10.82 14.16 -19.37
CA LEU A 87 9.45 14.59 -19.62
C LEU A 87 9.24 15.33 -20.96
N ARG A 88 10.33 15.79 -21.61
CA ARG A 88 10.31 16.35 -22.96
C ARG A 88 10.37 15.30 -24.06
N GLU A 89 10.76 14.07 -23.73
CA GLU A 89 10.65 12.96 -24.67
C GLU A 89 9.18 12.66 -24.96
N ARG A 90 8.92 11.87 -25.97
CA ARG A 90 7.57 11.45 -26.33
C ARG A 90 7.14 10.27 -25.46
N TRP A 91 6.16 10.50 -24.60
CA TRP A 91 5.49 9.51 -23.77
C TRP A 91 4.02 9.45 -24.16
N ASP A 92 3.44 8.28 -24.21
CA ASP A 92 1.99 8.14 -24.40
C ASP A 92 1.28 8.37 -23.06
N VAL A 93 1.85 7.86 -21.96
CA VAL A 93 1.36 8.08 -20.60
C VAL A 93 2.49 8.49 -19.67
N VAL A 94 2.24 9.48 -18.83
CA VAL A 94 3.03 9.86 -17.66
C VAL A 94 2.22 9.56 -16.42
N HIS A 95 2.64 8.55 -15.65
CA HIS A 95 2.02 8.13 -14.40
C HIS A 95 2.81 8.70 -13.21
N CYS A 96 2.17 9.49 -12.37
CA CYS A 96 2.82 10.20 -11.28
C CYS A 96 2.30 9.71 -9.91
N TRP A 97 3.19 9.10 -9.13
CA TRP A 97 2.92 8.62 -7.77
C TRP A 97 3.11 9.69 -6.69
N GLU A 98 3.39 10.90 -7.10
CA GLU A 98 3.45 12.03 -6.18
C GLU A 98 2.05 12.58 -5.97
N GLU A 99 1.68 12.85 -4.72
CA GLU A 99 0.39 13.47 -4.41
C GLU A 99 0.21 14.80 -5.15
N PRO A 100 -0.92 15.08 -5.80
CA PRO A 100 -1.10 16.27 -6.64
C PRO A 100 -0.82 17.61 -5.97
N TYR A 101 -0.87 17.68 -4.62
CA TYR A 101 -0.60 18.91 -3.86
C TYR A 101 0.88 19.18 -3.59
N VAL A 102 1.81 18.25 -3.88
CA VAL A 102 3.23 18.45 -3.60
C VAL A 102 3.98 19.13 -4.76
N ALA A 103 5.11 19.72 -4.48
CA ALA A 103 5.88 20.49 -5.47
C ALA A 103 6.39 19.63 -6.63
N SER A 104 6.80 18.39 -6.38
CA SER A 104 7.23 17.43 -7.41
C SER A 104 6.12 17.07 -8.39
N ALA A 105 4.88 16.88 -7.92
CA ALA A 105 3.73 16.64 -8.79
C ALA A 105 3.46 17.83 -9.73
N TRP A 106 3.56 19.06 -9.20
CA TRP A 106 3.48 20.26 -10.04
C TRP A 106 4.61 20.34 -11.07
N GLN A 107 5.85 19.95 -10.73
CA GLN A 107 6.93 19.86 -11.71
C GLN A 107 6.57 18.93 -12.88
N VAL A 108 6.01 17.75 -12.57
CA VAL A 108 5.57 16.78 -13.59
C VAL A 108 4.50 17.43 -14.47
N ALA A 109 3.46 18.04 -13.89
CA ALA A 109 2.41 18.73 -14.63
C ALA A 109 2.94 19.83 -15.54
N ARG A 110 3.95 20.57 -15.07
CA ARG A 110 4.55 21.73 -15.78
C ARG A 110 5.48 21.32 -16.92
N TRP A 111 6.16 20.16 -16.80
CA TRP A 111 7.20 19.74 -17.71
C TRP A 111 6.76 18.65 -18.69
N ALA A 112 5.74 17.86 -18.33
CA ALA A 112 5.18 16.87 -19.23
C ALA A 112 4.65 17.53 -20.51
N ARG A 113 4.87 16.88 -21.64
CA ARG A 113 4.39 17.36 -22.95
C ARG A 113 2.87 17.41 -22.95
N PRO A 114 2.25 18.37 -23.65
CA PRO A 114 0.79 18.48 -23.75
C PRO A 114 0.12 17.24 -24.36
N ASP A 115 0.80 16.55 -25.27
CA ASP A 115 0.33 15.35 -25.96
C ASP A 115 0.45 14.06 -25.15
N ALA A 116 1.18 14.06 -24.03
CA ALA A 116 1.23 12.93 -23.12
C ALA A 116 0.03 12.93 -22.16
N ALA A 117 -0.62 11.78 -21.98
CA ALA A 117 -1.66 11.61 -20.97
C ALA A 117 -1.04 11.61 -19.57
N LEU A 118 -1.45 12.51 -18.69
CA LEU A 118 -0.96 12.60 -17.32
C LEU A 118 -1.97 11.99 -16.34
N VAL A 119 -1.55 10.97 -15.60
CA VAL A 119 -2.36 10.27 -14.60
C VAL A 119 -1.68 10.36 -13.24
N TYR A 120 -2.40 10.83 -12.22
CA TYR A 120 -1.92 10.84 -10.84
C TYR A 120 -2.43 9.64 -10.05
N ALA A 121 -1.62 9.15 -9.11
CA ALA A 121 -2.04 8.21 -8.09
C ALA A 121 -2.07 8.91 -6.71
N THR A 122 -3.05 8.59 -5.87
CA THR A 122 -3.25 9.26 -4.58
C THR A 122 -3.72 8.31 -3.49
N PHE A 123 -3.23 8.54 -2.26
CA PHE A 123 -3.61 7.86 -1.02
C PHE A 123 -4.46 8.73 -0.09
N GLN A 124 -4.87 9.93 -0.54
CA GLN A 124 -5.53 10.88 0.32
C GLN A 124 -6.96 10.45 0.66
N ASN A 125 -7.13 9.87 1.82
CA ASN A 125 -8.41 9.38 2.34
C ASN A 125 -9.06 10.28 3.40
N LEU A 126 -8.51 11.47 3.66
CA LEU A 126 -9.07 12.47 4.57
C LEU A 126 -9.41 13.75 3.81
N ARG A 127 -10.56 14.35 4.10
CA ARG A 127 -10.94 15.67 3.55
C ARG A 127 -10.07 16.76 4.18
N LYS A 128 -9.00 17.14 3.47
CA LYS A 128 -8.06 18.18 3.90
C LYS A 128 -8.20 19.44 3.04
N ARG A 129 -8.11 20.60 3.68
CA ARG A 129 -7.89 21.88 3.00
C ARG A 129 -6.40 22.21 3.09
N TYR A 130 -5.74 22.31 1.96
CA TYR A 130 -4.33 22.66 1.93
C TYR A 130 -4.13 24.17 2.00
N PRO A 131 -3.20 24.67 2.83
CA PRO A 131 -2.83 26.09 2.81
C PRO A 131 -2.06 26.40 1.51
N PRO A 132 -2.00 27.69 1.13
CA PRO A 132 -1.07 28.13 0.08
C PRO A 132 0.39 27.77 0.44
N PRO A 133 1.23 27.37 -0.56
CA PRO A 133 0.95 27.26 -1.99
C PRO A 133 0.34 25.91 -2.41
N PHE A 134 0.16 24.95 -1.50
CA PHE A 134 -0.18 23.56 -1.82
C PHE A 134 -1.55 23.43 -2.51
N ALA A 135 -2.54 24.20 -2.10
CA ALA A 135 -3.84 24.24 -2.78
C ALA A 135 -3.74 24.73 -4.23
N GLN A 136 -2.83 25.68 -4.51
CA GLN A 136 -2.60 26.14 -5.88
C GLN A 136 -1.84 25.09 -6.71
N LEU A 137 -0.88 24.41 -6.10
CA LEU A 137 -0.13 23.32 -6.76
C LEU A 137 -1.09 22.20 -7.16
N GLU A 138 -1.95 21.75 -6.24
CA GLU A 138 -2.96 20.74 -6.49
C GLU A 138 -3.89 21.12 -7.65
N ARG A 139 -4.47 22.33 -7.60
CA ARG A 139 -5.34 22.80 -8.68
C ARG A 139 -4.65 22.86 -10.05
N ARG A 140 -3.37 23.23 -10.09
CA ARG A 140 -2.58 23.26 -11.33
C ARG A 140 -2.25 21.85 -11.82
N ALA A 141 -1.87 20.93 -10.92
CA ALA A 141 -1.63 19.55 -11.25
C ALA A 141 -2.89 18.87 -11.81
N MET A 142 -4.00 19.01 -11.11
CA MET A 142 -5.27 18.38 -11.52
C MET A 142 -5.88 19.00 -12.79
N ARG A 143 -5.66 20.29 -13.06
CA ARG A 143 -6.07 20.88 -14.36
C ARG A 143 -5.33 20.26 -15.54
N ARG A 144 -4.06 19.82 -15.35
CA ARG A 144 -3.26 19.17 -16.40
C ARG A 144 -3.55 17.67 -16.49
N ALA A 145 -4.07 17.06 -15.43
CA ALA A 145 -4.34 15.62 -15.36
C ALA A 145 -5.42 15.21 -16.38
N ASN A 146 -5.20 14.05 -16.99
CA ASN A 146 -6.19 13.38 -17.84
C ASN A 146 -7.02 12.36 -17.05
N GLY A 147 -6.51 11.90 -15.90
CA GLY A 147 -7.18 10.98 -15.00
C GLY A 147 -6.42 10.83 -13.68
N TRP A 148 -7.00 10.08 -12.75
CA TRP A 148 -6.35 9.77 -11.49
C TRP A 148 -6.73 8.38 -10.97
N ILE A 149 -5.84 7.80 -10.17
CA ILE A 149 -6.01 6.48 -9.54
C ILE A 149 -6.14 6.70 -8.04
N ALA A 150 -7.23 6.21 -7.47
CA ALA A 150 -7.45 6.11 -6.05
C ALA A 150 -6.92 4.75 -5.55
N PHE A 151 -6.10 4.76 -4.51
CA PHE A 151 -5.58 3.50 -3.92
C PHE A 151 -6.58 2.75 -3.04
N GLY A 152 -7.80 3.25 -2.94
CA GLY A 152 -8.89 2.62 -2.21
C GLY A 152 -10.21 3.36 -2.43
N HIS A 153 -11.30 2.72 -2.04
CA HIS A 153 -12.65 3.27 -2.14
C HIS A 153 -12.79 4.53 -1.28
N THR A 154 -12.24 4.54 -0.07
CA THR A 154 -12.26 5.70 0.82
C THR A 154 -11.50 6.90 0.27
N VAL A 155 -10.49 6.67 -0.58
CA VAL A 155 -9.79 7.73 -1.33
C VAL A 155 -10.70 8.28 -2.43
N ALA A 156 -11.33 7.40 -3.21
CA ALA A 156 -12.27 7.80 -4.25
C ALA A 156 -13.43 8.62 -3.67
N GLU A 157 -14.09 8.15 -2.62
CA GLU A 157 -15.16 8.87 -1.92
C GLU A 157 -14.72 10.23 -1.35
N THR A 158 -13.47 10.33 -0.89
CA THR A 158 -12.93 11.58 -0.35
C THR A 158 -12.72 12.64 -1.41
N LEU A 159 -12.32 12.23 -2.62
CA LEU A 159 -11.84 13.11 -3.68
C LEU A 159 -12.80 13.25 -4.85
N ALA A 160 -13.72 12.31 -5.08
CA ALA A 160 -14.61 12.32 -6.26
C ALA A 160 -15.40 13.64 -6.43
N ASP A 161 -15.85 14.24 -5.33
CA ASP A 161 -16.57 15.50 -5.34
C ASP A 161 -15.68 16.76 -5.31
N ARG A 162 -14.36 16.56 -5.16
CA ARG A 162 -13.43 17.69 -5.03
C ARG A 162 -13.20 18.33 -6.39
N PRO A 163 -13.24 19.68 -6.51
CA PRO A 163 -12.94 20.37 -7.76
C PRO A 163 -11.57 19.97 -8.32
N GLY A 164 -11.54 19.69 -9.62
CA GLY A 164 -10.37 19.18 -10.33
C GLY A 164 -10.31 17.64 -10.40
N TYR A 165 -10.77 16.93 -9.37
CA TYR A 165 -10.88 15.46 -9.39
C TYR A 165 -12.20 15.01 -10.01
N ARG A 166 -13.32 15.63 -9.64
CA ARG A 166 -14.66 15.31 -10.15
C ARG A 166 -14.76 15.37 -11.68
N GLU A 167 -14.05 16.31 -12.30
CA GLU A 167 -14.05 16.52 -13.73
C GLU A 167 -13.15 15.53 -14.51
N ARG A 168 -12.49 14.61 -13.82
CA ARG A 168 -11.54 13.67 -14.41
C ARG A 168 -12.00 12.23 -14.19
N PRO A 169 -11.83 11.35 -15.20
CA PRO A 169 -12.03 9.93 -15.00
C PRO A 169 -11.09 9.41 -13.94
N HIS A 170 -11.55 8.43 -13.15
CA HIS A 170 -10.72 7.76 -12.16
C HIS A 170 -11.01 6.27 -12.09
N ALA A 171 -10.05 5.55 -11.53
CA ALA A 171 -10.18 4.14 -11.19
C ALA A 171 -9.75 3.90 -9.75
N VAL A 172 -10.38 2.95 -9.08
CA VAL A 172 -9.92 2.43 -7.78
C VAL A 172 -9.02 1.23 -8.07
N ILE A 173 -7.72 1.42 -7.88
CA ILE A 173 -6.72 0.38 -8.11
C ILE A 173 -5.85 0.29 -6.86
N PRO A 174 -6.00 -0.77 -6.04
CA PRO A 174 -5.27 -0.92 -4.79
C PRO A 174 -3.78 -1.18 -5.01
N PRO A 175 -2.94 -0.96 -3.99
CA PRO A 175 -1.58 -1.47 -3.99
C PRO A 175 -1.55 -2.99 -4.10
N GLY A 176 -0.63 -3.50 -4.91
CA GLY A 176 -0.47 -4.94 -5.11
C GLY A 176 0.38 -5.61 -4.03
N VAL A 177 0.26 -6.94 -3.97
CA VAL A 177 1.10 -7.83 -3.17
C VAL A 177 1.89 -8.79 -4.07
N ASP A 178 3.14 -9.02 -3.71
CA ASP A 178 4.01 -9.99 -4.39
C ASP A 178 3.74 -11.40 -3.85
N LEU A 179 2.98 -12.20 -4.60
CA LEU A 179 2.62 -13.56 -4.23
C LEU A 179 3.80 -14.56 -4.32
N ALA A 180 4.89 -14.23 -4.98
CA ALA A 180 6.09 -15.05 -4.94
C ALA A 180 6.77 -14.96 -3.57
N ARG A 181 6.64 -13.81 -2.93
CA ARG A 181 7.22 -13.50 -1.63
C ARG A 181 6.26 -13.81 -0.48
N PHE A 182 5.00 -13.36 -0.59
CA PHE A 182 3.96 -13.59 0.41
C PHE A 182 3.11 -14.79 -0.05
N ARG A 183 3.36 -15.93 0.57
CA ARG A 183 2.69 -17.20 0.28
C ARG A 183 2.65 -18.08 1.52
N PRO A 184 1.78 -19.08 1.58
CA PRO A 184 1.83 -20.09 2.62
C PRO A 184 3.19 -20.80 2.62
N ASP A 185 3.84 -20.84 3.78
CA ASP A 185 5.16 -21.45 3.99
C ASP A 185 5.19 -22.15 5.36
N PRO A 186 4.86 -23.46 5.40
CA PRO A 186 4.86 -24.23 6.64
C PRO A 186 6.25 -24.37 7.28
N GLU A 187 7.32 -24.31 6.48
CA GLU A 187 8.69 -24.39 7.01
C GLU A 187 9.08 -23.10 7.72
N ALA A 188 8.79 -21.95 7.09
CA ALA A 188 8.98 -20.65 7.73
C ALA A 188 8.14 -20.54 9.02
N ARG A 189 6.91 -21.05 9.02
CA ARG A 189 6.06 -21.12 10.22
C ARG A 189 6.75 -21.87 11.35
N ARG A 190 7.21 -23.10 11.11
CA ARG A 190 7.89 -23.92 12.13
C ARG A 190 9.17 -23.24 12.63
N ARG A 191 10.01 -22.74 11.72
CA ARG A 191 11.25 -22.05 12.04
C ARG A 191 11.03 -20.82 12.92
N ILE A 192 10.11 -19.91 12.52
CA ILE A 192 9.86 -18.69 13.30
C ILE A 192 9.25 -19.01 14.66
N ARG A 193 8.32 -19.97 14.75
CA ARG A 193 7.78 -20.39 16.05
C ARG A 193 8.86 -20.94 16.98
N ALA A 194 9.79 -21.76 16.46
CA ALA A 194 10.94 -22.24 17.23
C ALA A 194 11.86 -21.10 17.68
N GLU A 195 12.16 -20.12 16.80
CA GLU A 195 12.91 -18.91 17.14
C GLU A 195 12.23 -18.09 18.27
N LEU A 196 10.91 -18.08 18.32
CA LEU A 196 10.13 -17.40 19.36
C LEU A 196 10.06 -18.20 20.68
N GLY A 197 10.60 -19.43 20.71
CA GLY A 197 10.52 -20.35 21.84
C GLY A 197 9.14 -20.98 21.99
N TRP A 198 8.36 -21.05 20.92
CA TRP A 198 7.02 -21.65 20.91
C TRP A 198 7.05 -23.03 20.25
N GLY A 199 6.66 -24.04 21.05
CA GLY A 199 6.47 -25.39 20.57
C GLY A 199 5.11 -25.59 19.88
N ASP A 200 4.84 -26.83 19.53
CA ASP A 200 3.56 -27.26 18.93
C ASP A 200 2.61 -27.75 20.05
N ASP A 201 2.20 -26.84 20.92
CA ASP A 201 1.30 -27.08 22.05
C ASP A 201 -0.19 -26.80 21.73
N GLY A 202 -0.48 -26.54 20.44
CA GLY A 202 -1.83 -26.31 19.97
C GLY A 202 -2.38 -24.90 20.22
N LEU A 203 -1.65 -24.01 20.94
CA LEU A 203 -2.13 -22.65 21.16
C LEU A 203 -2.04 -21.80 19.90
N PRO A 204 -3.17 -21.19 19.47
CA PRO A 204 -3.17 -20.26 18.32
C PRO A 204 -2.32 -19.03 18.59
N VAL A 205 -1.68 -18.53 17.54
CA VAL A 205 -0.88 -17.30 17.57
C VAL A 205 -1.68 -16.16 16.96
N ILE A 206 -2.10 -15.22 17.78
CA ILE A 206 -2.68 -13.94 17.35
C ILE A 206 -1.54 -12.98 17.07
N GLY A 207 -1.54 -12.33 15.91
CA GLY A 207 -0.45 -11.44 15.49
C GLY A 207 -0.92 -10.03 15.16
N CYS A 208 -0.04 -9.05 15.42
CA CYS A 208 -0.19 -7.68 14.96
C CYS A 208 1.11 -7.25 14.27
N LEU A 209 1.00 -6.77 13.03
CA LEU A 209 2.13 -6.32 12.23
C LEU A 209 1.98 -4.84 11.89
N GLY A 210 2.96 -4.01 12.28
CA GLY A 210 2.97 -2.60 11.90
C GLY A 210 3.65 -1.69 12.91
N ARG A 211 3.42 -0.38 12.77
CA ARG A 211 3.97 0.61 13.68
C ARG A 211 3.29 0.53 15.05
N PHE A 212 4.09 0.61 16.12
CA PHE A 212 3.57 0.67 17.48
C PHE A 212 3.23 2.11 17.87
N VAL A 213 2.09 2.57 17.37
CA VAL A 213 1.52 3.91 17.60
C VAL A 213 0.04 3.77 18.01
N PRO A 214 -0.51 4.75 18.73
CA PRO A 214 -1.90 4.67 19.24
C PRO A 214 -2.92 4.39 18.13
N GLU A 215 -2.77 5.01 16.96
CA GLU A 215 -3.70 4.86 15.82
C GLU A 215 -3.74 3.44 15.26
N LYS A 216 -2.74 2.61 15.54
CA LYS A 216 -2.72 1.19 15.13
C LYS A 216 -3.43 0.27 16.13
N GLY A 217 -3.98 0.83 17.22
CA GLY A 217 -4.82 0.10 18.18
C GLY A 217 -4.10 -1.01 18.95
N VAL A 218 -2.78 -0.90 19.10
CA VAL A 218 -1.96 -1.92 19.78
C VAL A 218 -2.44 -2.18 21.20
N GLU A 219 -2.83 -1.12 21.92
CA GLU A 219 -3.35 -1.20 23.27
C GLU A 219 -4.75 -1.84 23.31
N LEU A 220 -5.58 -1.58 22.31
CA LEU A 220 -6.90 -2.22 22.17
C LEU A 220 -6.76 -3.73 22.00
N LEU A 221 -5.85 -4.18 21.12
CA LEU A 221 -5.56 -5.60 20.94
C LEU A 221 -5.06 -6.24 22.22
N ARG A 222 -4.13 -5.57 22.95
CA ARG A 222 -3.60 -6.07 24.22
C ARG A 222 -4.74 -6.36 25.21
N ARG A 223 -5.63 -5.38 25.42
CA ARG A 223 -6.77 -5.53 26.34
C ARG A 223 -7.76 -6.62 25.91
N ALA A 224 -8.07 -6.68 24.62
CA ALA A 224 -8.96 -7.73 24.10
C ALA A 224 -8.36 -9.13 24.29
N TRP A 225 -7.05 -9.29 24.05
CA TRP A 225 -6.36 -10.55 24.22
C TRP A 225 -6.30 -11.01 25.70
N GLU A 226 -6.16 -10.07 26.65
CA GLU A 226 -6.12 -10.39 28.10
C GLU A 226 -7.41 -11.06 28.61
N ILE A 227 -8.53 -10.81 27.95
CA ILE A 227 -9.85 -11.34 28.34
C ILE A 227 -10.38 -12.40 27.37
N SER A 228 -9.61 -12.74 26.33
CA SER A 228 -9.96 -13.75 25.33
C SER A 228 -9.49 -15.15 25.74
N GLU A 229 -9.96 -16.17 25.00
CA GLU A 229 -9.55 -17.56 25.16
C GLU A 229 -8.02 -17.73 25.06
N PRO A 230 -7.46 -18.79 25.65
CA PRO A 230 -6.02 -19.00 25.67
C PRO A 230 -5.38 -19.02 24.28
N SER A 231 -4.44 -18.12 24.07
CA SER A 231 -3.69 -17.98 22.83
C SER A 231 -2.33 -17.35 23.10
N ARG A 232 -1.50 -17.29 22.06
CA ARG A 232 -0.25 -16.53 22.06
C ARG A 232 -0.44 -15.21 21.36
N LEU A 233 0.34 -14.19 21.74
CA LEU A 233 0.29 -12.87 21.11
C LEU A 233 1.66 -12.47 20.58
N LEU A 234 1.71 -12.12 19.29
CA LEU A 234 2.91 -11.72 18.57
C LEU A 234 2.78 -10.30 18.03
N PHE A 235 3.57 -9.38 18.56
CA PHE A 235 3.74 -8.05 17.98
C PHE A 235 4.99 -8.00 17.12
N VAL A 236 4.84 -7.60 15.85
CA VAL A 236 5.95 -7.44 14.91
C VAL A 236 5.96 -6.02 14.38
N GLY A 237 7.04 -5.27 14.62
CA GLY A 237 7.10 -3.88 14.13
C GLY A 237 8.05 -3.00 14.94
N GLY A 238 7.61 -1.80 15.25
CA GLY A 238 8.37 -0.84 16.06
C GLY A 238 7.66 0.49 16.16
N GLY A 239 8.06 1.30 17.14
CA GLY A 239 7.48 2.63 17.33
C GLY A 239 7.53 3.11 18.78
N PRO A 240 7.00 4.29 19.07
CA PRO A 240 7.10 4.91 20.39
C PRO A 240 6.45 4.09 21.54
N MET A 241 5.53 3.17 21.23
CA MET A 241 4.94 2.30 22.25
C MET A 241 5.76 1.04 22.56
N GLU A 242 6.91 0.83 21.92
CA GLU A 242 7.71 -0.39 22.06
C GLU A 242 8.11 -0.68 23.50
N ALA A 243 8.62 0.31 24.24
CA ALA A 243 9.09 0.14 25.59
C ALA A 243 7.98 -0.37 26.52
N GLY A 244 6.79 0.26 26.47
CA GLY A 244 5.64 -0.16 27.26
C GLY A 244 5.12 -1.55 26.89
N LEU A 245 5.13 -1.90 25.59
CA LEU A 245 4.75 -3.24 25.14
C LEU A 245 5.73 -4.32 25.62
N ARG A 246 7.02 -4.06 25.59
CA ARG A 246 8.02 -5.00 26.11
C ARG A 246 7.91 -5.21 27.63
N GLU A 247 7.72 -4.14 28.36
CA GLU A 247 7.51 -4.22 29.80
C GLU A 247 6.24 -5.02 30.16
N TRP A 248 5.15 -4.78 29.45
CA TRP A 248 3.94 -5.56 29.61
C TRP A 248 4.13 -7.03 29.20
N ALA A 249 4.77 -7.30 28.06
CA ALA A 249 5.05 -8.66 27.58
C ALA A 249 5.88 -9.47 28.56
N ALA A 250 6.85 -8.84 29.25
CA ALA A 250 7.63 -9.49 30.31
C ALA A 250 6.76 -9.96 31.48
N ARG A 251 5.71 -9.20 31.84
CA ARG A 251 4.73 -9.60 32.87
C ARG A 251 3.75 -10.67 32.38
N ALA A 252 3.39 -10.63 31.09
CA ALA A 252 2.49 -11.62 30.47
C ALA A 252 3.15 -12.99 30.24
N GLY A 253 4.48 -13.07 30.38
CA GLY A 253 5.23 -14.31 30.33
C GLY A 253 5.44 -14.87 28.90
N ASP A 254 5.58 -16.20 28.83
CA ASP A 254 5.99 -16.87 27.57
C ASP A 254 4.97 -16.81 26.44
N ARG A 255 3.74 -16.44 26.71
CA ARG A 255 2.70 -16.35 25.70
C ARG A 255 2.79 -15.10 24.82
N VAL A 256 3.61 -14.11 25.17
CA VAL A 256 3.72 -12.85 24.43
C VAL A 256 5.13 -12.63 23.90
N ARG A 257 5.23 -12.19 22.66
CA ARG A 257 6.52 -11.77 22.06
C ARG A 257 6.36 -10.41 21.34
N VAL A 258 7.37 -9.57 21.53
CA VAL A 258 7.49 -8.28 20.83
C VAL A 258 8.78 -8.30 20.03
N VAL A 259 8.66 -8.36 18.71
CA VAL A 259 9.78 -8.47 17.77
C VAL A 259 9.90 -7.18 16.97
N THR A 260 11.08 -6.56 17.03
CA THR A 260 11.35 -5.27 16.39
C THR A 260 12.57 -5.35 15.48
N GLY A 261 12.72 -4.37 14.57
CA GLY A 261 13.86 -4.35 13.67
C GLY A 261 13.87 -5.48 12.63
N VAL A 262 12.71 -6.09 12.36
CA VAL A 262 12.59 -7.19 11.40
C VAL A 262 12.90 -6.68 10.00
N PRO A 263 13.92 -7.23 9.33
CA PRO A 263 14.17 -6.96 7.92
C PRO A 263 12.94 -7.33 7.09
N HIS A 264 12.67 -6.55 6.05
CA HIS A 264 11.42 -6.70 5.30
C HIS A 264 11.31 -8.07 4.63
N ASP A 265 12.42 -8.69 4.24
CA ASP A 265 12.47 -10.03 3.64
C ASP A 265 12.09 -11.15 4.63
N ARG A 266 12.20 -10.91 5.94
CA ARG A 266 11.75 -11.84 6.99
C ARG A 266 10.28 -11.71 7.38
N VAL A 267 9.60 -10.62 6.99
CA VAL A 267 8.18 -10.37 7.32
C VAL A 267 7.26 -11.53 6.93
N PRO A 268 7.37 -12.14 5.73
CA PRO A 268 6.51 -13.28 5.37
C PRO A 268 6.60 -14.45 6.35
N GLY A 269 7.79 -14.72 6.91
CA GLY A 269 7.98 -15.77 7.90
C GLY A 269 7.21 -15.50 9.21
N TYR A 270 7.21 -14.26 9.67
CA TYR A 270 6.44 -13.88 10.86
C TYR A 270 4.92 -13.92 10.60
N LEU A 271 4.45 -13.53 9.41
CA LEU A 271 3.06 -13.70 9.04
C LEU A 271 2.66 -15.18 9.02
N ASN A 272 3.47 -16.05 8.42
CA ASN A 272 3.23 -17.49 8.43
C ASN A 272 3.24 -18.11 9.84
N ALA A 273 3.93 -17.51 10.81
CA ALA A 273 3.91 -17.96 12.20
C ALA A 273 2.59 -17.67 12.93
N MET A 274 1.77 -16.75 12.41
CA MET A 274 0.46 -16.38 12.97
C MET A 274 -0.64 -17.35 12.53
N ASP A 275 -1.67 -17.50 13.36
CA ASP A 275 -2.94 -18.15 13.03
C ASP A 275 -4.03 -17.14 12.70
N VAL A 276 -3.90 -15.92 13.20
CA VAL A 276 -4.78 -14.79 12.90
C VAL A 276 -3.96 -13.51 12.91
N LEU A 277 -4.07 -12.68 11.88
CA LEU A 277 -3.55 -11.31 11.92
C LEU A 277 -4.65 -10.36 12.35
N VAL A 278 -4.34 -9.45 13.29
CA VAL A 278 -5.26 -8.44 13.81
C VAL A 278 -4.76 -7.03 13.46
N ALA A 279 -5.63 -6.23 12.86
CA ALA A 279 -5.39 -4.85 12.48
C ALA A 279 -6.41 -3.91 13.16
N PRO A 280 -6.26 -3.61 14.46
CA PRO A 280 -7.25 -2.88 15.25
C PRO A 280 -7.08 -1.35 15.12
N SER A 281 -6.84 -0.87 13.91
CA SER A 281 -6.59 0.54 13.64
C SER A 281 -7.76 1.42 14.09
N LEU A 282 -7.46 2.60 14.64
CA LEU A 282 -8.43 3.55 15.19
C LEU A 282 -8.50 4.80 14.32
N THR A 283 -9.71 5.19 13.94
CA THR A 283 -9.93 6.44 13.21
C THR A 283 -9.82 7.63 14.16
N THR A 284 -9.03 8.63 13.77
CA THR A 284 -8.91 9.91 14.45
C THR A 284 -9.28 11.07 13.52
N ARG A 285 -9.39 12.28 14.04
CA ARG A 285 -9.61 13.47 13.20
C ARG A 285 -8.50 13.71 12.15
N ARG A 286 -7.30 13.15 12.37
CA ARG A 286 -6.11 13.41 11.56
C ARG A 286 -5.59 12.18 10.84
N TRP A 287 -6.12 11.01 11.15
CA TRP A 287 -5.64 9.75 10.60
C TRP A 287 -6.77 8.70 10.54
N ARG A 288 -6.81 7.93 9.49
CA ARG A 288 -7.51 6.65 9.36
C ARG A 288 -6.71 5.72 8.47
N GLU A 289 -6.95 4.43 8.55
CA GLU A 289 -6.18 3.48 7.74
C GLU A 289 -6.34 3.76 6.25
N GLN A 290 -5.21 3.89 5.56
CA GLN A 290 -5.22 4.22 4.13
C GLN A 290 -5.48 3.01 3.26
N PHE A 291 -4.94 1.84 3.65
CA PHE A 291 -5.12 0.58 2.93
C PHE A 291 -5.03 -0.64 3.85
N GLY A 292 -4.01 -0.71 4.73
CA GLY A 292 -3.77 -1.90 5.55
C GLY A 292 -3.01 -2.99 4.79
N ARG A 293 -1.85 -2.66 4.21
CA ARG A 293 -1.02 -3.62 3.43
C ARG A 293 -0.79 -4.95 4.13
N MET A 294 -0.59 -4.94 5.46
CA MET A 294 -0.39 -6.13 6.26
C MET A 294 -1.56 -7.13 6.17
N LEU A 295 -2.80 -6.65 5.94
CA LEU A 295 -3.97 -7.51 5.74
C LEU A 295 -3.83 -8.33 4.45
N VAL A 296 -3.49 -7.67 3.34
CA VAL A 296 -3.30 -8.35 2.05
C VAL A 296 -2.08 -9.27 2.09
N GLU A 297 -1.00 -8.88 2.76
CA GLU A 297 0.20 -9.68 2.97
C GLU A 297 -0.11 -10.94 3.80
N ALA A 298 -0.92 -10.81 4.85
CA ALA A 298 -1.39 -11.95 5.65
C ALA A 298 -2.31 -12.87 4.86
N MET A 299 -3.31 -12.32 4.15
CA MET A 299 -4.19 -13.11 3.27
C MET A 299 -3.39 -13.88 2.22
N ALA A 300 -2.36 -13.26 1.63
CA ALA A 300 -1.47 -13.92 0.68
C ALA A 300 -0.65 -15.06 1.31
N CYS A 301 -0.34 -14.96 2.61
CA CYS A 301 0.27 -16.05 3.39
C CYS A 301 -0.75 -17.11 3.87
N GLY A 302 -2.03 -16.99 3.53
CA GLY A 302 -3.08 -17.90 4.01
C GLY A 302 -3.42 -17.72 5.48
N VAL A 303 -3.22 -16.51 6.02
CA VAL A 303 -3.52 -16.16 7.41
C VAL A 303 -4.82 -15.37 7.46
N PRO A 304 -5.85 -15.84 8.20
CA PRO A 304 -7.10 -15.12 8.40
C PRO A 304 -6.86 -13.76 9.05
N VAL A 305 -7.69 -12.80 8.72
CA VAL A 305 -7.53 -11.41 9.17
C VAL A 305 -8.74 -10.93 9.95
N VAL A 306 -8.48 -10.14 10.99
CA VAL A 306 -9.49 -9.37 11.73
C VAL A 306 -9.07 -7.90 11.69
N GLY A 307 -9.96 -7.01 11.33
CA GLY A 307 -9.67 -5.58 11.30
C GLY A 307 -10.81 -4.75 11.89
N SER A 308 -10.50 -3.51 12.26
CA SER A 308 -11.54 -2.50 12.54
C SER A 308 -12.20 -2.04 11.23
N ASP A 309 -13.25 -1.24 11.35
CA ASP A 309 -13.86 -0.54 10.22
C ASP A 309 -13.17 0.81 9.90
N SER A 310 -11.94 1.01 10.37
CA SER A 310 -11.16 2.20 10.08
C SER A 310 -10.73 2.29 8.62
N GLY A 311 -11.16 3.33 7.95
CA GLY A 311 -10.74 3.68 6.60
C GLY A 311 -10.98 2.59 5.56
N GLU A 312 -9.93 2.10 4.90
CA GLU A 312 -10.03 1.14 3.80
C GLU A 312 -10.13 -0.33 4.27
N ILE A 313 -9.93 -0.61 5.56
CA ILE A 313 -9.92 -1.99 6.11
C ILE A 313 -11.13 -2.82 5.69
N PRO A 314 -12.39 -2.34 5.78
CA PRO A 314 -13.56 -3.13 5.37
C PRO A 314 -13.52 -3.52 3.89
N HIS A 315 -13.08 -2.61 3.02
CA HIS A 315 -12.96 -2.86 1.58
C HIS A 315 -11.84 -3.85 1.26
N VAL A 316 -10.74 -3.80 2.02
CA VAL A 316 -9.63 -4.74 1.86
C VAL A 316 -10.03 -6.14 2.32
N ILE A 317 -10.68 -6.25 3.47
CA ILE A 317 -11.10 -7.55 4.03
C ILE A 317 -12.24 -8.16 3.21
N GLY A 318 -13.27 -7.38 2.87
CA GLY A 318 -14.48 -7.89 2.23
C GLY A 318 -15.13 -9.01 3.05
N ASP A 319 -15.41 -10.15 2.42
CA ASP A 319 -15.94 -11.35 3.04
C ASP A 319 -14.87 -12.38 3.48
N ALA A 320 -13.60 -12.01 3.31
CA ALA A 320 -12.45 -12.89 3.55
C ALA A 320 -11.86 -12.78 4.98
N GLY A 321 -12.56 -12.13 5.90
CA GLY A 321 -12.11 -11.94 7.28
C GLY A 321 -13.22 -11.42 8.17
N VAL A 322 -12.85 -10.88 9.32
CA VAL A 322 -13.79 -10.31 10.29
C VAL A 322 -13.54 -8.82 10.42
N VAL A 323 -14.61 -8.02 10.31
CA VAL A 323 -14.56 -6.57 10.56
C VAL A 323 -15.27 -6.28 11.87
N VAL A 324 -14.56 -5.64 12.79
CA VAL A 324 -15.09 -5.21 14.10
C VAL A 324 -15.34 -3.70 14.03
N PRO A 325 -16.59 -3.25 14.21
CA PRO A 325 -16.92 -1.81 14.21
C PRO A 325 -16.18 -1.03 15.30
N GLU A 326 -15.68 0.16 14.96
CA GLU A 326 -15.16 1.11 15.96
C GLU A 326 -16.27 1.45 16.98
N GLY A 327 -15.91 1.62 18.24
CA GLY A 327 -16.86 1.87 19.33
C GLY A 327 -17.35 0.59 20.04
N LYS A 328 -17.08 -0.60 19.52
CA LYS A 328 -17.26 -1.87 20.25
C LYS A 328 -15.98 -2.25 20.98
N GLU A 329 -15.47 -1.34 21.82
CA GLU A 329 -14.28 -1.60 22.62
C GLU A 329 -14.53 -2.77 23.60
N GLY A 330 -13.56 -3.68 23.70
CA GLY A 330 -13.61 -4.83 24.61
C GLY A 330 -14.39 -6.03 24.06
N SER A 331 -15.69 -6.12 24.26
CA SER A 331 -16.47 -7.32 23.95
C SER A 331 -16.48 -7.70 22.46
N GLY A 332 -16.61 -6.72 21.55
CA GLY A 332 -16.63 -7.01 20.11
C GLY A 332 -15.31 -7.58 19.59
N TRP A 333 -14.17 -7.13 20.12
CA TRP A 333 -12.87 -7.66 19.78
C TRP A 333 -12.63 -9.02 20.42
N MET A 334 -13.06 -9.21 21.69
CA MET A 334 -13.01 -10.50 22.37
C MET A 334 -13.80 -11.54 21.57
N ASP A 335 -15.08 -11.27 21.23
CA ASP A 335 -15.93 -12.19 20.47
C ASP A 335 -15.30 -12.55 19.12
N ALA A 336 -14.69 -11.58 18.42
CA ALA A 336 -14.01 -11.80 17.15
C ALA A 336 -12.77 -12.70 17.30
N LEU A 337 -11.98 -12.48 18.36
CA LEU A 337 -10.79 -13.30 18.65
C LEU A 337 -11.20 -14.72 19.07
N ASP A 338 -12.11 -14.85 20.03
CA ASP A 338 -12.54 -16.14 20.57
C ASP A 338 -13.18 -17.00 19.47
N GLY A 339 -14.00 -16.41 18.61
CA GLY A 339 -14.60 -17.10 17.47
C GLY A 339 -13.56 -17.67 16.48
N LEU A 340 -12.33 -17.15 16.48
CA LEU A 340 -11.22 -17.68 15.66
C LEU A 340 -10.23 -18.51 16.48
N ILE A 341 -10.06 -18.25 17.77
CA ILE A 341 -9.20 -19.04 18.65
C ILE A 341 -9.75 -20.45 18.78
N VAL A 342 -11.06 -20.59 19.05
CA VAL A 342 -11.68 -21.88 19.33
C VAL A 342 -12.05 -22.69 18.08
N SER A 343 -12.10 -22.08 16.88
CA SER A 343 -12.51 -22.79 15.64
C SER A 343 -11.42 -22.82 14.57
N PRO A 344 -10.65 -23.91 14.50
CA PRO A 344 -9.73 -24.17 13.38
C PRO A 344 -10.41 -24.15 12.01
N GLU A 345 -11.65 -24.65 11.92
CA GLU A 345 -12.44 -24.74 10.69
C GLU A 345 -12.76 -23.35 10.17
N ARG A 346 -13.16 -22.43 11.06
CA ARG A 346 -13.42 -21.04 10.70
C ARG A 346 -12.14 -20.33 10.25
N ARG A 347 -11.01 -20.58 10.94
CA ARG A 347 -9.71 -20.05 10.48
C ARG A 347 -9.36 -20.57 9.09
N ALA A 348 -9.51 -21.87 8.83
CA ALA A 348 -9.21 -22.46 7.54
C ALA A 348 -10.09 -21.90 6.42
N GLU A 349 -11.38 -21.71 6.67
CA GLU A 349 -12.30 -21.12 5.68
C GLU A 349 -11.94 -19.66 5.34
N LEU A 350 -11.68 -18.82 6.36
CA LEU A 350 -11.28 -17.43 6.13
C LEU A 350 -9.89 -17.34 5.48
N ALA A 351 -8.96 -18.23 5.83
CA ALA A 351 -7.65 -18.33 5.17
C ALA A 351 -7.80 -18.63 3.68
N ARG A 352 -8.67 -19.58 3.31
CA ARG A 352 -8.95 -19.93 1.91
C ARG A 352 -9.54 -18.74 1.15
N ARG A 353 -10.54 -18.06 1.70
CA ARG A 353 -11.15 -16.85 1.09
C ARG A 353 -10.13 -15.73 0.97
N GLY A 354 -9.33 -15.50 2.01
CA GLY A 354 -8.28 -14.47 2.01
C GLY A 354 -7.23 -14.72 0.93
N LEU A 355 -6.77 -15.96 0.79
CA LEU A 355 -5.79 -16.33 -0.23
C LEU A 355 -6.35 -16.15 -1.64
N GLU A 356 -7.61 -16.55 -1.88
CA GLU A 356 -8.28 -16.33 -3.16
C GLU A 356 -8.41 -14.84 -3.47
N ARG A 357 -8.88 -14.04 -2.51
CA ARG A 357 -9.00 -12.60 -2.66
C ARG A 357 -7.65 -11.93 -2.94
N ALA A 358 -6.58 -12.33 -2.24
CA ALA A 358 -5.22 -11.85 -2.49
C ALA A 358 -4.77 -12.14 -3.93
N ARG A 359 -5.10 -13.31 -4.47
CA ARG A 359 -4.76 -13.73 -5.84
C ARG A 359 -5.55 -12.98 -6.91
N THR A 360 -6.85 -12.82 -6.71
CA THR A 360 -7.76 -12.29 -7.74
C THR A 360 -7.83 -10.78 -7.77
N GLU A 361 -7.61 -10.10 -6.64
CA GLU A 361 -7.77 -8.66 -6.56
C GLU A 361 -6.45 -7.91 -6.32
N PHE A 362 -5.54 -8.47 -5.51
CA PHE A 362 -4.36 -7.76 -5.03
C PHE A 362 -3.03 -8.28 -5.58
N ALA A 363 -3.01 -9.38 -6.33
CA ALA A 363 -1.76 -9.84 -6.95
C ALA A 363 -1.18 -8.75 -7.86
N LEU A 364 0.13 -8.48 -7.75
CA LEU A 364 0.81 -7.46 -8.57
C LEU A 364 0.52 -7.57 -10.07
N PRO A 365 0.49 -8.77 -10.71
CA PRO A 365 0.12 -8.89 -12.12
C PRO A 365 -1.33 -8.46 -12.42
N VAL A 366 -2.27 -8.69 -11.48
CA VAL A 366 -3.68 -8.24 -11.62
C VAL A 366 -3.75 -6.73 -11.54
N VAL A 367 -3.09 -6.15 -10.53
CA VAL A 367 -3.00 -4.71 -10.33
C VAL A 367 -2.34 -4.01 -11.51
N ALA A 368 -1.26 -4.59 -12.07
CA ALA A 368 -0.60 -4.06 -13.27
C ALA A 368 -1.54 -4.03 -14.49
N ARG A 369 -2.27 -5.11 -14.76
CA ARG A 369 -3.27 -5.14 -15.85
C ARG A 369 -4.36 -4.09 -15.67
N ARG A 370 -4.87 -3.86 -14.45
CA ARG A 370 -5.85 -2.81 -14.16
C ARG A 370 -5.30 -1.40 -14.46
N HIS A 371 -4.02 -1.15 -14.16
CA HIS A 371 -3.36 0.10 -14.50
C HIS A 371 -3.27 0.28 -16.03
N LEU A 372 -2.78 -0.72 -16.75
CA LEU A 372 -2.65 -0.66 -18.21
C LEU A 372 -4.01 -0.44 -18.88
N GLN A 373 -5.04 -1.16 -18.44
CA GLN A 373 -6.41 -0.95 -18.93
C GLN A 373 -6.88 0.49 -18.70
N PHE A 374 -6.68 1.04 -17.51
CA PHE A 374 -7.06 2.42 -17.24
C PHE A 374 -6.27 3.43 -18.09
N PHE A 375 -4.98 3.17 -18.33
CA PHE A 375 -4.19 4.02 -19.24
C PHE A 375 -4.71 3.96 -20.67
N ASP A 376 -5.11 2.80 -21.16
CA ASP A 376 -5.73 2.64 -22.47
C ASP A 376 -7.06 3.38 -22.59
N ASP A 377 -7.90 3.30 -21.56
CA ASP A 377 -9.18 4.03 -21.51
C ASP A 377 -8.95 5.55 -21.57
N ILE A 378 -7.92 6.06 -20.87
CA ILE A 378 -7.55 7.48 -20.93
C ILE A 378 -7.06 7.88 -22.33
N LEU A 379 -6.23 7.08 -22.97
CA LEU A 379 -5.73 7.36 -24.32
C LEU A 379 -6.86 7.37 -25.36
N GLN A 380 -7.78 6.43 -25.29
CA GLN A 380 -8.96 6.39 -26.18
C GLN A 380 -9.86 7.63 -26.02
N ARG A 381 -10.14 8.05 -24.77
CA ARG A 381 -10.90 9.27 -24.47
C ARG A 381 -10.26 10.52 -25.07
N ASN A 382 -8.93 10.66 -24.93
CA ASN A 382 -8.18 11.78 -25.50
C ASN A 382 -8.28 11.83 -27.03
N LEU A 383 -8.21 10.68 -27.70
CA LEU A 383 -8.36 10.57 -29.16
C LEU A 383 -9.76 11.00 -29.63
N THR A 384 -10.80 10.56 -28.93
CA THR A 384 -12.19 10.93 -29.25
C THR A 384 -12.44 12.44 -29.07
N GLN A 385 -11.93 13.03 -27.98
CA GLN A 385 -12.04 14.46 -27.73
C GLN A 385 -11.31 15.31 -28.78
N SER A 386 -10.12 14.86 -29.22
CA SER A 386 -9.34 15.55 -30.26
C SER A 386 -10.03 15.52 -31.62
N ARG A 387 -10.68 14.41 -32.00
CA ARG A 387 -11.45 14.28 -33.23
C ARG A 387 -12.67 15.19 -33.23
N GLY A 388 -13.47 15.19 -32.16
CA GLY A 388 -14.65 16.04 -32.04
C GLY A 388 -14.34 17.54 -31.91
N ALA A 389 -13.09 17.92 -31.55
CA ALA A 389 -12.62 19.30 -31.58
C ALA A 389 -12.13 19.74 -32.99
N ALA A 390 -11.70 18.80 -33.83
CA ALA A 390 -11.27 19.07 -35.21
C ALA A 390 -12.44 19.15 -36.20
N GLU A 391 -13.62 18.61 -35.86
CA GLU A 391 -14.85 18.63 -36.65
C GLU A 391 -15.75 19.84 -36.35
N LYS A 392 -15.40 20.66 -35.38
CA LYS A 392 -16.05 21.95 -35.05
C LYS A 392 -15.20 23.13 -35.49
#